data_667a05b4bf7b2dc51c028c7cd0168a41
#
_entry.id   667a05b4bf7b2dc51c028c7cd0168a41
#
_cell.length_a   1.000
_cell.length_b   1.000
_cell.length_c   1.000
_cell.angle_alpha   90.00
_cell.angle_beta   90.00
_cell.angle_gamma   90.00
#
_symmetry.space_group_name_H-M   'P 1'
#
loop_
_entity.id
_entity.type
_entity.pdbx_description
1 polymer ?
#
loop_
_entity_poly.entity_id
_entity_poly.type
_entity_poly.pdbx_seq_one_letter_code
_entity_poly.pdbx_strand_id
1 'polypeptide(L)'
;MPLKPKLLVFSHICSPQYVTGAEKVLMFMLRELQPYFTCTLVVPTEGVIAQQARAYNIPVICHDVPLVVPLYLALPHLMGEIESLQRTEAWPALIELIRREQPDVALVNTTVHPLPAIAAKMLGVPVIWSVMEAIRFTPHTANSAALIEHCADLVVGISEATLAPLRTPGLLPKSIIIPPSWNPDALHPESWPELRAIRRADLGVADHQKLVGYISASIFDAKGLDHFMQMAVEVSERFPDALFLIVGNPTDPAYFEQCLERARSRDLMGKFRWIRFEENVETIYPAMDITVIPSIEAEGFGMTALEAMVFGRPVVLYGAGGLAEIAGATGNSAYMARPGDTGGLFARVWSLLGDPARMAAAGAHNASAVQAAFGIDVYRRRIVHLVGLLAGRGVLPPSPVKGTGDTVYRFENGLLRPYRTGEALQADGFSYEQVREVSDLLIAMLPKGEPIGSLPPPKRGRRSRTAGRRRVLARARRKRGRRRPIRGIAAGRRRARRIGARHRRPRHPRRGRKTKR
;
A
#
# COMPACT_ATOMS: atom_id res chain seq x y z
N MET A 1 22.98 5.45 20.49
CA MET A 1 22.10 4.74 19.52
C MET A 1 22.68 4.92 18.12
N PRO A 2 22.80 3.88 17.30
CA PRO A 2 23.25 4.04 15.95
C PRO A 2 22.30 4.97 15.20
N LEU A 3 22.84 5.94 14.47
CA LEU A 3 22.07 6.92 13.75
C LEU A 3 21.28 6.21 12.62
N LYS A 4 19.96 6.21 12.71
CA LYS A 4 19.11 5.79 11.61
C LYS A 4 19.35 6.75 10.42
N PRO A 5 19.28 6.29 9.17
CA PRO A 5 19.30 7.18 8.02
C PRO A 5 18.24 8.25 8.13
N LYS A 6 18.57 9.46 7.71
CA LYS A 6 17.64 10.60 7.72
C LYS A 6 16.76 10.55 6.49
N LEU A 7 15.44 10.55 6.71
CA LEU A 7 14.42 10.63 5.66
C LEU A 7 13.73 12.00 5.73
N LEU A 8 13.95 12.82 4.71
CA LEU A 8 13.26 14.10 4.56
C LEU A 8 12.02 13.90 3.68
N VAL A 9 10.85 14.19 4.23
CA VAL A 9 9.56 13.89 3.59
C VAL A 9 8.83 15.16 3.25
N PHE A 10 8.40 15.31 2.01
CA PHE A 10 7.69 16.48 1.52
C PHE A 10 6.20 16.19 1.34
N SER A 11 5.35 16.84 2.12
CA SER A 11 3.91 16.86 1.90
C SER A 11 3.54 18.04 0.99
N HIS A 12 2.68 17.78 0.03
CA HIS A 12 2.23 18.79 -0.94
C HIS A 12 1.23 19.79 -0.38
N ILE A 13 0.54 19.42 0.70
CA ILE A 13 -0.48 20.24 1.37
C ILE A 13 -0.45 20.00 2.87
N CYS A 14 -0.94 20.96 3.63
CA CYS A 14 -1.23 20.83 5.06
C CYS A 14 -2.39 21.78 5.39
N SER A 15 -3.62 21.25 5.40
CA SER A 15 -4.79 22.06 5.74
C SER A 15 -4.91 22.26 7.25
N PRO A 16 -5.33 23.46 7.71
CA PRO A 16 -5.62 23.70 9.13
C PRO A 16 -6.92 23.05 9.61
N GLN A 17 -7.78 22.56 8.72
CA GLN A 17 -9.14 22.14 9.04
C GLN A 17 -9.40 20.65 8.80
N TYR A 18 -8.68 20.01 7.87
CA TYR A 18 -8.93 18.61 7.50
C TYR A 18 -7.66 17.93 6.99
N VAL A 19 -7.72 16.60 6.85
CA VAL A 19 -6.65 15.80 6.26
C VAL A 19 -7.19 15.11 5.01
N THR A 20 -6.48 15.25 3.89
CA THR A 20 -6.83 14.59 2.63
C THR A 20 -6.46 13.10 2.66
N GLY A 21 -6.99 12.33 1.71
CA GLY A 21 -6.62 10.91 1.56
C GLY A 21 -5.11 10.70 1.36
N ALA A 22 -4.47 11.55 0.55
CA ALA A 22 -3.03 11.49 0.30
C ALA A 22 -2.19 11.79 1.55
N GLU A 23 -2.63 12.73 2.40
CA GLU A 23 -1.99 13.05 3.68
C GLU A 23 -2.18 11.91 4.71
N LYS A 24 -3.38 11.30 4.78
CA LYS A 24 -3.63 10.12 5.63
C LYS A 24 -2.68 8.98 5.28
N VAL A 25 -2.55 8.68 3.98
CA VAL A 25 -1.65 7.62 3.48
C VAL A 25 -0.19 7.96 3.79
N LEU A 26 0.23 9.23 3.61
CA LEU A 26 1.57 9.68 3.93
C LEU A 26 1.90 9.52 5.40
N MET A 27 1.02 9.98 6.30
CA MET A 27 1.23 9.86 7.76
C MET A 27 1.28 8.41 8.20
N PHE A 28 0.43 7.56 7.63
CA PHE A 28 0.46 6.14 7.90
C PHE A 28 1.80 5.51 7.47
N MET A 29 2.27 5.84 6.26
CA MET A 29 3.57 5.39 5.75
C MET A 29 4.72 5.88 6.63
N LEU A 30 4.71 7.14 7.05
CA LEU A 30 5.74 7.72 7.91
C LEU A 30 5.86 6.98 9.24
N ARG A 31 4.75 6.67 9.88
CA ARG A 31 4.75 5.90 11.14
C ARG A 31 5.40 4.53 10.97
N GLU A 32 5.08 3.84 9.88
CA GLU A 32 5.65 2.53 9.59
C GLU A 32 7.10 2.58 9.08
N LEU A 33 7.59 3.76 8.68
CA LEU A 33 9.00 4.00 8.32
C LEU A 33 9.88 4.44 9.50
N GLN A 34 9.32 4.98 10.59
CA GLN A 34 10.07 5.40 11.79
C GLN A 34 10.98 4.31 12.40
N PRO A 35 10.62 3.02 12.39
CA PRO A 35 11.53 1.97 12.84
C PRO A 35 12.85 1.92 12.06
N TYR A 36 12.85 2.38 10.80
CA TYR A 36 13.98 2.27 9.88
C TYR A 36 14.71 3.60 9.64
N PHE A 37 14.03 4.73 9.81
CA PHE A 37 14.53 6.07 9.50
C PHE A 37 14.30 7.05 10.64
N THR A 38 15.17 8.07 10.69
CA THR A 38 14.87 9.32 11.39
C THR A 38 14.11 10.22 10.41
N CYS A 39 12.78 10.29 10.58
CA CYS A 39 11.91 11.02 9.67
C CYS A 39 11.79 12.50 10.07
N THR A 40 11.83 13.40 9.10
CA THR A 40 11.45 14.82 9.24
C THR A 40 10.42 15.15 8.18
N LEU A 41 9.28 15.74 8.57
CA LEU A 41 8.20 16.12 7.66
C LEU A 41 8.32 17.59 7.30
N VAL A 42 8.33 17.90 6.00
CA VAL A 42 8.23 19.25 5.45
C VAL A 42 6.81 19.47 4.97
N VAL A 43 6.17 20.53 5.42
CA VAL A 43 4.80 20.93 5.07
C VAL A 43 4.78 22.39 4.61
N PRO A 44 3.85 22.79 3.71
CA PRO A 44 3.79 24.17 3.25
C PRO A 44 3.40 25.15 4.36
N THR A 45 2.51 24.76 5.26
CA THR A 45 1.99 25.58 6.35
C THR A 45 1.71 24.75 7.59
N GLU A 46 1.45 25.39 8.73
CA GLU A 46 0.91 24.70 9.89
C GLU A 46 -0.50 24.17 9.62
N GLY A 47 -0.80 22.99 10.15
CA GLY A 47 -2.11 22.36 9.98
C GLY A 47 -2.20 21.00 10.67
N VAL A 48 -3.28 20.26 10.35
CA VAL A 48 -3.63 19.03 11.06
C VAL A 48 -2.54 17.96 10.93
N ILE A 49 -2.00 17.74 9.72
CA ILE A 49 -0.94 16.73 9.51
C ILE A 49 0.35 17.09 10.26
N ALA A 50 0.69 18.38 10.39
CA ALA A 50 1.85 18.83 11.15
C ALA A 50 1.68 18.53 12.65
N GLN A 51 0.49 18.76 13.19
CA GLN A 51 0.17 18.44 14.59
C GLN A 51 0.21 16.93 14.84
N GLN A 52 -0.37 16.14 13.94
CA GLN A 52 -0.32 14.68 14.00
C GLN A 52 1.12 14.15 13.95
N ALA A 53 1.96 14.69 13.06
CA ALA A 53 3.37 14.31 12.97
C ALA A 53 4.12 14.53 14.29
N ARG A 54 3.94 15.71 14.91
CA ARG A 54 4.55 16.01 16.22
C ARG A 54 4.05 15.09 17.32
N ALA A 55 2.77 14.72 17.32
CA ALA A 55 2.21 13.76 18.28
C ALA A 55 2.87 12.37 18.16
N TYR A 56 3.39 12.03 16.98
CA TYR A 56 4.21 10.82 16.75
C TYR A 56 5.71 11.05 16.88
N ASN A 57 6.15 12.17 17.48
CA ASN A 57 7.56 12.54 17.62
C ASN A 57 8.30 12.66 16.28
N ILE A 58 7.62 13.09 15.23
CA ILE A 58 8.22 13.40 13.92
C ILE A 58 8.45 14.92 13.87
N PRO A 59 9.71 15.39 13.75
CA PRO A 59 10.00 16.80 13.55
C PRO A 59 9.30 17.35 12.30
N VAL A 60 8.81 18.58 12.39
CA VAL A 60 8.09 19.26 11.30
C VAL A 60 8.79 20.56 10.96
N ILE A 61 8.99 20.79 9.67
CA ILE A 61 9.50 22.03 9.10
C ILE A 61 8.41 22.63 8.22
N CYS A 62 8.01 23.87 8.51
CA CYS A 62 7.14 24.62 7.61
C CYS A 62 8.00 25.26 6.53
N HIS A 63 7.78 24.86 5.28
CA HIS A 63 8.46 25.39 4.11
C HIS A 63 7.56 25.23 2.89
N ASP A 64 7.09 26.34 2.36
CA ASP A 64 6.21 26.32 1.19
C ASP A 64 6.98 25.98 -0.08
N VAL A 65 6.48 24.99 -0.80
CA VAL A 65 7.01 24.55 -2.08
C VAL A 65 5.89 24.58 -3.12
N PRO A 66 6.02 25.37 -4.19
CA PRO A 66 4.99 25.46 -5.21
C PRO A 66 4.65 24.12 -5.84
N LEU A 67 3.36 23.89 -6.07
CA LEU A 67 2.85 22.70 -6.75
C LEU A 67 2.89 22.87 -8.27
N VAL A 68 3.09 21.77 -9.00
CA VAL A 68 3.13 21.72 -10.47
C VAL A 68 2.00 20.82 -10.96
N VAL A 69 0.81 21.37 -11.05
CA VAL A 69 -0.41 20.68 -11.51
C VAL A 69 -0.28 20.10 -12.93
N PRO A 70 0.43 20.77 -13.88
CA PRO A 70 0.68 20.23 -15.21
C PRO A 70 1.35 18.85 -15.25
N LEU A 71 2.06 18.45 -14.22
CA LEU A 71 2.64 17.10 -14.14
C LEU A 71 1.54 16.03 -14.02
N TYR A 72 0.56 16.25 -13.15
CA TYR A 72 -0.58 15.36 -12.97
C TYR A 72 -1.52 15.36 -14.19
N LEU A 73 -1.83 16.55 -14.71
CA LEU A 73 -2.72 16.71 -15.87
C LEU A 73 -2.03 16.36 -17.21
N ALA A 74 -0.72 16.10 -17.19
CA ALA A 74 0.11 15.83 -18.38
C ALA A 74 -0.07 16.89 -19.46
N LEU A 75 0.20 18.16 -19.11
CA LEU A 75 0.03 19.31 -20.00
C LEU A 75 1.32 19.65 -20.78
N PRO A 76 1.21 20.26 -21.97
CA PRO A 76 2.36 20.54 -22.84
C PRO A 76 3.37 21.51 -22.26
N HIS A 77 2.94 22.42 -21.38
CA HIS A 77 3.77 23.48 -20.78
C HIS A 77 4.47 23.07 -19.46
N LEU A 78 4.42 21.78 -19.09
CA LEU A 78 5.01 21.25 -17.84
C LEU A 78 6.44 21.76 -17.60
N MET A 79 7.32 21.63 -18.58
CA MET A 79 8.74 22.03 -18.40
C MET A 79 8.90 23.55 -18.25
N GLY A 80 8.13 24.34 -19.01
CA GLY A 80 8.15 25.80 -18.89
C GLY A 80 7.67 26.30 -17.54
N GLU A 81 6.68 25.64 -16.92
CA GLU A 81 6.22 25.96 -15.56
C GLU A 81 7.31 25.63 -14.52
N ILE A 82 7.93 24.47 -14.62
CA ILE A 82 9.06 24.10 -13.73
C ILE A 82 10.19 25.13 -13.84
N GLU A 83 10.61 25.48 -15.06
CA GLU A 83 11.67 26.47 -15.28
C GLU A 83 11.28 27.86 -14.72
N SER A 84 10.02 28.25 -14.85
CA SER A 84 9.52 29.50 -14.26
C SER A 84 9.63 29.50 -12.74
N LEU A 85 9.18 28.41 -12.10
CA LEU A 85 9.26 28.25 -10.64
C LEU A 85 10.71 28.19 -10.13
N GLN A 86 11.62 27.61 -10.90
CA GLN A 86 13.06 27.58 -10.56
C GLN A 86 13.73 28.96 -10.61
N ARG A 87 13.08 29.96 -11.20
CA ARG A 87 13.55 31.37 -11.19
C ARG A 87 13.03 32.18 -10.01
N THR A 88 12.13 31.62 -9.21
CA THR A 88 11.58 32.27 -8.01
C THR A 88 12.50 32.10 -6.80
N GLU A 89 12.29 32.91 -5.76
CA GLU A 89 13.03 32.80 -4.49
C GLU A 89 12.77 31.48 -3.74
N ALA A 90 11.64 30.80 -4.02
CA ALA A 90 11.32 29.52 -3.42
C ALA A 90 12.33 28.41 -3.81
N TRP A 91 12.92 28.50 -5.00
CA TRP A 91 13.85 27.50 -5.48
C TRP A 91 15.19 27.45 -4.70
N PRO A 92 15.97 28.56 -4.57
CA PRO A 92 17.18 28.54 -3.75
C PRO A 92 16.89 28.24 -2.28
N ALA A 93 15.75 28.66 -1.74
CA ALA A 93 15.34 28.34 -0.37
C ALA A 93 15.11 26.83 -0.17
N LEU A 94 14.50 26.16 -1.14
CA LEU A 94 14.33 24.71 -1.12
C LEU A 94 15.67 23.95 -1.18
N ILE A 95 16.59 24.39 -2.04
CA ILE A 95 17.95 23.86 -2.14
C ILE A 95 18.67 23.97 -0.80
N GLU A 96 18.60 25.15 -0.17
CA GLU A 96 19.24 25.40 1.12
C GLU A 96 18.63 24.58 2.26
N LEU A 97 17.30 24.40 2.25
CA LEU A 97 16.62 23.51 3.18
C LEU A 97 17.21 22.09 3.10
N ILE A 98 17.30 21.50 1.90
CA ILE A 98 17.81 20.13 1.71
C ILE A 98 19.28 20.04 2.12
N ARG A 99 20.11 21.07 1.80
CA ARG A 99 21.53 21.12 2.22
C ARG A 99 21.68 21.17 3.73
N ARG A 100 20.87 21.97 4.41
CA ARG A 100 20.91 22.13 5.87
C ARG A 100 20.50 20.84 6.58
N GLU A 101 19.44 20.19 6.11
CA GLU A 101 18.92 18.98 6.72
C GLU A 101 19.80 17.75 6.45
N GLN A 102 20.60 17.74 5.39
CA GLN A 102 21.49 16.65 4.98
C GLN A 102 20.81 15.28 5.03
N PRO A 103 19.71 15.07 4.31
CA PRO A 103 19.01 13.80 4.31
C PRO A 103 19.80 12.73 3.54
N ASP A 104 19.74 11.48 4.03
CA ASP A 104 20.23 10.32 3.28
C ASP A 104 19.26 9.93 2.16
N VAL A 105 17.96 10.25 2.30
CA VAL A 105 16.90 9.97 1.33
C VAL A 105 15.85 11.06 1.41
N ALA A 106 15.30 11.46 0.27
CA ALA A 106 14.10 12.29 0.17
C ALA A 106 12.88 11.46 -0.24
N LEU A 107 11.75 11.64 0.43
CA LEU A 107 10.45 11.10 0.00
C LEU A 107 9.55 12.26 -0.44
N VAL A 108 9.13 12.21 -1.69
CA VAL A 108 8.24 13.21 -2.28
C VAL A 108 6.85 12.61 -2.43
N ASN A 109 5.87 13.27 -1.82
CA ASN A 109 4.48 12.80 -1.84
C ASN A 109 3.70 13.51 -2.94
N THR A 110 2.90 12.73 -3.67
CA THR A 110 2.03 13.09 -4.80
C THR A 110 2.76 13.44 -6.11
N THR A 111 2.00 13.42 -7.20
CA THR A 111 2.52 13.73 -8.54
C THR A 111 2.72 15.23 -8.75
N VAL A 112 1.96 16.07 -8.06
CA VAL A 112 2.01 17.54 -8.26
C VAL A 112 3.19 18.23 -7.58
N HIS A 113 4.14 17.47 -7.02
CA HIS A 113 5.21 18.01 -6.16
C HIS A 113 6.64 17.70 -6.68
N PRO A 114 6.98 18.02 -7.96
CA PRO A 114 8.26 17.64 -8.55
C PRO A 114 9.48 18.43 -8.03
N LEU A 115 9.30 19.67 -7.57
CA LEU A 115 10.42 20.54 -7.22
C LEU A 115 11.33 19.93 -6.13
N PRO A 116 10.82 19.32 -5.04
CA PRO A 116 11.68 18.65 -4.06
C PRO A 116 12.45 17.47 -4.65
N ALA A 117 11.84 16.72 -5.59
CA ALA A 117 12.52 15.60 -6.25
C ALA A 117 13.67 16.09 -7.14
N ILE A 118 13.44 17.17 -7.91
CA ILE A 118 14.48 17.78 -8.77
C ILE A 118 15.61 18.32 -7.90
N ALA A 119 15.29 19.06 -6.81
CA ALA A 119 16.28 19.63 -5.91
C ALA A 119 17.13 18.56 -5.21
N ALA A 120 16.48 17.52 -4.68
CA ALA A 120 17.17 16.38 -4.06
C ALA A 120 18.10 15.67 -5.05
N LYS A 121 17.62 15.40 -6.26
CA LYS A 121 18.42 14.79 -7.31
C LYS A 121 19.65 15.62 -7.70
N MET A 122 19.50 16.94 -7.83
CA MET A 122 20.62 17.87 -8.10
C MET A 122 21.67 17.87 -6.98
N LEU A 123 21.27 17.63 -5.75
CA LEU A 123 22.15 17.55 -4.58
C LEU A 123 22.71 16.12 -4.36
N GLY A 124 22.42 15.16 -5.24
CA GLY A 124 22.86 13.78 -5.11
C GLY A 124 22.11 12.99 -4.03
N VAL A 125 20.98 13.51 -3.53
CA VAL A 125 20.13 12.83 -2.54
C VAL A 125 19.18 11.88 -3.28
N PRO A 126 19.17 10.58 -2.94
CA PRO A 126 18.25 9.60 -3.52
C PRO A 126 16.78 9.94 -3.24
N VAL A 127 15.93 9.70 -4.23
CA VAL A 127 14.51 10.10 -4.20
C VAL A 127 13.58 8.88 -4.25
N ILE A 128 12.70 8.79 -3.25
CA ILE A 128 11.48 7.97 -3.30
C ILE A 128 10.34 8.88 -3.74
N TRP A 129 9.70 8.53 -4.85
CA TRP A 129 8.52 9.28 -5.29
C TRP A 129 7.25 8.49 -5.03
N SER A 130 6.39 8.99 -4.16
CA SER A 130 5.10 8.39 -3.82
C SER A 130 4.01 8.97 -4.73
N VAL A 131 3.45 8.11 -5.58
CA VAL A 131 2.43 8.46 -6.58
C VAL A 131 1.05 8.10 -6.03
N MET A 132 0.27 9.13 -5.69
CA MET A 132 -1.04 8.99 -5.05
C MET A 132 -2.20 9.14 -6.05
N GLU A 133 -1.94 9.75 -7.20
CA GLU A 133 -2.92 10.02 -8.25
C GLU A 133 -2.48 9.37 -9.56
N ALA A 134 -3.46 8.91 -10.36
CA ALA A 134 -3.18 8.49 -11.72
C ALA A 134 -2.96 9.71 -12.63
N ILE A 135 -1.76 9.85 -13.19
CA ILE A 135 -1.48 10.89 -14.19
C ILE A 135 -2.44 10.72 -15.38
N ARG A 136 -3.00 11.80 -15.86
CA ARG A 136 -3.94 11.75 -16.98
C ARG A 136 -3.27 11.28 -18.28
N PHE A 137 -3.99 10.46 -19.03
CA PHE A 137 -3.53 10.03 -20.34
C PHE A 137 -3.81 11.12 -21.37
N THR A 138 -2.75 11.78 -21.83
CA THR A 138 -2.75 12.81 -22.87
C THR A 138 -1.59 12.53 -23.83
N PRO A 139 -1.49 13.22 -24.98
CA PRO A 139 -0.30 13.14 -25.83
C PRO A 139 1.01 13.53 -25.12
N HIS A 140 0.94 14.18 -23.95
CA HIS A 140 2.09 14.66 -23.18
C HIS A 140 2.42 13.80 -21.95
N THR A 141 1.71 12.70 -21.72
CA THR A 141 1.95 11.79 -20.59
C THR A 141 3.39 11.29 -20.53
N ALA A 142 4.00 11.09 -21.71
CA ALA A 142 5.41 10.68 -21.80
C ALA A 142 6.38 11.70 -21.14
N ASN A 143 6.06 13.00 -21.20
CA ASN A 143 6.89 14.05 -20.56
C ASN A 143 6.82 13.95 -19.05
N SER A 144 5.63 13.71 -18.49
CA SER A 144 5.44 13.48 -17.05
C SER A 144 6.18 12.22 -16.58
N ALA A 145 6.07 11.14 -17.34
CA ALA A 145 6.77 9.90 -17.03
C ALA A 145 8.30 10.07 -17.09
N ALA A 146 8.82 10.77 -18.11
CA ALA A 146 10.25 11.03 -18.25
C ALA A 146 10.82 11.87 -17.10
N LEU A 147 10.07 12.86 -16.63
CA LEU A 147 10.50 13.67 -15.47
C LEU A 147 10.62 12.80 -14.20
N ILE A 148 9.59 11.99 -13.92
CA ILE A 148 9.62 11.07 -12.77
C ILE A 148 10.74 10.04 -12.93
N GLU A 149 10.94 9.50 -14.14
CA GLU A 149 12.01 8.56 -14.43
C GLU A 149 13.39 9.16 -14.15
N HIS A 150 13.60 10.41 -14.53
CA HIS A 150 14.88 11.11 -14.32
C HIS A 150 15.16 11.38 -12.84
N CYS A 151 14.13 11.79 -12.08
CA CYS A 151 14.32 12.26 -10.71
C CYS A 151 14.23 11.15 -9.67
N ALA A 152 13.36 10.14 -9.86
CA ALA A 152 13.13 9.12 -8.85
C ALA A 152 14.15 7.97 -8.94
N ASP A 153 14.67 7.56 -7.80
CA ASP A 153 15.45 6.32 -7.66
C ASP A 153 14.53 5.13 -7.34
N LEU A 154 13.38 5.40 -6.70
CA LEU A 154 12.30 4.44 -6.49
C LEU A 154 10.94 5.14 -6.60
N VAL A 155 9.99 4.50 -7.27
CA VAL A 155 8.60 4.98 -7.38
C VAL A 155 7.67 4.04 -6.60
N VAL A 156 6.86 4.62 -5.73
CA VAL A 156 5.87 3.89 -4.94
C VAL A 156 4.48 4.33 -5.38
N GLY A 157 3.78 3.48 -6.11
CA GLY A 157 2.36 3.69 -6.43
C GLY A 157 1.46 3.09 -5.35
N ILE A 158 0.32 3.71 -5.11
CA ILE A 158 -0.69 3.15 -4.19
C ILE A 158 -1.59 2.10 -4.86
N SER A 159 -1.52 1.98 -6.19
CA SER A 159 -2.27 1.01 -6.99
C SER A 159 -1.60 0.81 -8.35
N GLU A 160 -2.03 -0.21 -9.10
CA GLU A 160 -1.67 -0.38 -10.51
C GLU A 160 -2.19 0.80 -11.37
N ALA A 161 -3.38 1.32 -11.04
CA ALA A 161 -3.95 2.46 -11.75
C ALA A 161 -3.06 3.71 -11.67
N THR A 162 -2.43 3.96 -10.51
CA THR A 162 -1.52 5.11 -10.36
C THR A 162 -0.21 4.92 -11.13
N LEU A 163 0.26 3.68 -11.29
CA LEU A 163 1.47 3.37 -12.04
C LEU A 163 1.24 3.14 -13.54
N ALA A 164 0.00 2.93 -13.98
CA ALA A 164 -0.31 2.63 -15.39
C ALA A 164 0.26 3.68 -16.38
N PRO A 165 0.16 5.00 -16.12
CA PRO A 165 0.75 6.02 -16.99
C PRO A 165 2.29 6.04 -16.96
N LEU A 166 2.91 5.39 -15.97
CA LEU A 166 4.35 5.38 -15.69
C LEU A 166 5.04 4.07 -16.14
N ARG A 167 4.38 3.23 -16.92
CA ARG A 167 4.94 1.94 -17.40
C ARG A 167 5.92 2.13 -18.55
N THR A 168 7.02 2.85 -18.30
CA THR A 168 8.15 2.94 -19.21
C THR A 168 9.20 1.88 -18.89
N PRO A 169 10.07 1.48 -19.85
CA PRO A 169 11.17 0.55 -19.58
C PRO A 169 12.09 0.98 -18.44
N GLY A 170 12.31 2.30 -18.25
CA GLY A 170 13.17 2.83 -17.20
C GLY A 170 12.48 2.91 -15.83
N LEU A 171 11.14 3.08 -15.77
CA LEU A 171 10.39 3.14 -14.51
C LEU A 171 9.99 1.76 -13.97
N LEU A 172 9.67 0.79 -14.84
CA LEU A 172 9.25 -0.55 -14.43
C LEU A 172 10.16 -1.19 -13.38
N PRO A 173 11.52 -1.23 -13.57
CA PRO A 173 12.40 -1.88 -12.61
C PRO A 173 12.58 -1.13 -11.29
N LYS A 174 12.09 0.09 -11.17
CA LYS A 174 12.15 0.92 -9.96
C LYS A 174 10.79 1.33 -9.42
N SER A 175 9.72 0.66 -9.86
CA SER A 175 8.35 0.89 -9.39
C SER A 175 7.86 -0.28 -8.56
N ILE A 176 7.21 0.04 -7.44
CA ILE A 176 6.52 -0.94 -6.58
C ILE A 176 5.16 -0.41 -6.18
N ILE A 177 4.27 -1.33 -5.77
CA ILE A 177 2.94 -0.97 -5.30
C ILE A 177 2.84 -1.23 -3.81
N ILE A 178 2.48 -0.18 -3.06
CA ILE A 178 2.18 -0.24 -1.63
C ILE A 178 0.78 0.37 -1.43
N PRO A 179 -0.28 -0.44 -1.55
CA PRO A 179 -1.63 0.03 -1.29
C PRO A 179 -1.78 0.52 0.15
N PRO A 180 -2.63 1.51 0.40
CA PRO A 180 -2.94 1.98 1.74
C PRO A 180 -3.46 0.88 2.68
N SER A 181 -3.33 1.14 3.96
CA SER A 181 -3.86 0.35 5.06
C SER A 181 -4.46 1.28 6.11
N TRP A 182 -4.82 0.74 7.25
CA TRP A 182 -5.34 1.49 8.40
C TRP A 182 -4.63 1.10 9.69
N ASN A 183 -4.75 1.94 10.71
CA ASN A 183 -4.27 1.62 12.04
C ASN A 183 -5.37 0.87 12.82
N PRO A 184 -5.23 -0.43 13.08
CA PRO A 184 -6.23 -1.17 13.84
C PRO A 184 -6.35 -0.68 15.29
N ASP A 185 -5.26 -0.16 15.88
CA ASP A 185 -5.24 0.33 17.27
C ASP A 185 -6.00 1.67 17.45
N ALA A 186 -6.37 2.32 16.34
CA ALA A 186 -7.18 3.54 16.35
C ALA A 186 -8.68 3.24 16.17
N LEU A 187 -9.07 1.97 16.09
CA LEU A 187 -10.45 1.53 15.94
C LEU A 187 -10.93 0.83 17.21
N HIS A 188 -12.20 1.07 17.54
CA HIS A 188 -12.85 0.53 18.74
C HIS A 188 -14.08 -0.29 18.35
N PRO A 189 -13.90 -1.50 17.78
CA PRO A 189 -15.01 -2.32 17.26
C PRO A 189 -16.11 -2.63 18.28
N GLU A 190 -15.73 -2.68 19.55
CA GLU A 190 -16.66 -2.87 20.68
C GLU A 190 -17.68 -1.74 20.82
N SER A 191 -17.32 -0.52 20.40
CA SER A 191 -18.18 0.67 20.46
C SER A 191 -19.11 0.82 19.23
N TRP A 192 -18.84 0.10 18.13
CA TRP A 192 -19.60 0.30 16.89
C TRP A 192 -21.10 0.04 16.98
N PRO A 193 -21.59 -0.95 17.74
CA PRO A 193 -23.05 -1.14 17.91
C PRO A 193 -23.73 0.06 18.57
N GLU A 194 -23.11 0.63 19.60
CA GLU A 194 -23.62 1.81 20.30
C GLU A 194 -23.56 3.06 19.42
N LEU A 195 -22.41 3.31 18.77
CA LEU A 195 -22.22 4.43 17.84
C LEU A 195 -23.21 4.35 16.67
N ARG A 196 -23.49 3.14 16.15
CA ARG A 196 -24.51 2.92 15.15
C ARG A 196 -25.89 3.35 15.65
N ALA A 197 -26.29 2.92 16.86
CA ALA A 197 -27.60 3.24 17.41
C ALA A 197 -27.75 4.76 17.62
N ILE A 198 -26.76 5.42 18.20
CA ILE A 198 -26.74 6.86 18.42
C ILE A 198 -26.86 7.61 17.09
N ARG A 199 -25.98 7.31 16.12
CA ARG A 199 -25.97 8.02 14.83
C ARG A 199 -27.25 7.81 14.04
N ARG A 200 -27.83 6.62 14.07
CA ARG A 200 -29.10 6.36 13.40
C ARG A 200 -30.25 7.13 14.05
N ALA A 201 -30.27 7.24 15.38
CA ALA A 201 -31.25 8.05 16.09
C ALA A 201 -31.12 9.54 15.70
N ASP A 202 -29.91 10.09 15.68
CA ASP A 202 -29.62 11.46 15.27
C ASP A 202 -30.10 11.76 13.83
N LEU A 203 -29.99 10.78 12.94
CA LEU A 203 -30.42 10.87 11.56
C LEU A 203 -31.91 10.58 11.36
N GLY A 204 -32.64 10.21 12.41
CA GLY A 204 -34.04 9.80 12.32
C GLY A 204 -34.24 8.53 11.49
N VAL A 205 -33.34 7.54 11.63
CA VAL A 205 -33.35 6.26 10.92
C VAL A 205 -33.82 5.18 11.88
N ALA A 206 -35.02 4.63 11.66
CA ALA A 206 -35.57 3.54 12.46
C ALA A 206 -34.87 2.20 12.19
N ASP A 207 -34.96 1.24 13.10
CA ASP A 207 -34.25 -0.05 13.02
C ASP A 207 -34.61 -0.87 11.77
N HIS A 208 -35.87 -0.83 11.34
CA HIS A 208 -36.31 -1.55 10.14
C HIS A 208 -35.85 -0.90 8.83
N GLN A 209 -35.55 0.39 8.85
CA GLN A 209 -35.11 1.14 7.67
C GLN A 209 -33.69 0.78 7.28
N LYS A 210 -33.37 0.93 6.01
CA LYS A 210 -32.02 0.70 5.47
C LYS A 210 -31.38 2.02 5.08
N LEU A 211 -30.13 2.25 5.54
CA LEU A 211 -29.38 3.46 5.27
C LEU A 211 -28.32 3.18 4.20
N VAL A 212 -28.50 3.72 3.01
CA VAL A 212 -27.56 3.64 1.89
C VAL A 212 -26.72 4.91 1.87
N GLY A 213 -25.41 4.78 2.01
CA GLY A 213 -24.52 5.92 2.17
C GLY A 213 -23.63 6.20 0.95
N TYR A 214 -23.41 7.49 0.70
CA TYR A 214 -22.39 8.05 -0.17
C TYR A 214 -21.42 8.86 0.69
N ILE A 215 -20.12 8.64 0.55
CA ILE A 215 -19.07 9.39 1.27
C ILE A 215 -18.03 9.90 0.29
N SER A 216 -17.72 11.19 0.36
CA SER A 216 -16.60 11.81 -0.34
C SER A 216 -16.12 13.04 0.42
N ALA A 217 -14.83 13.15 0.69
CA ALA A 217 -14.29 14.34 1.38
C ALA A 217 -14.62 15.64 0.65
N SER A 218 -14.59 15.61 -0.70
CA SER A 218 -14.96 16.72 -1.58
C SER A 218 -15.99 16.23 -2.59
N ILE A 219 -17.10 16.93 -2.72
CA ILE A 219 -18.18 16.60 -3.64
C ILE A 219 -18.08 17.49 -4.87
N PHE A 220 -17.83 16.89 -6.02
CA PHE A 220 -17.82 17.47 -7.36
C PHE A 220 -18.17 16.38 -8.39
N ASP A 221 -18.33 16.75 -9.66
CA ASP A 221 -18.88 15.90 -10.72
C ASP A 221 -18.19 14.52 -10.86
N ALA A 222 -16.86 14.49 -10.85
CA ALA A 222 -16.11 13.23 -10.96
C ALA A 222 -16.37 12.23 -9.82
N LYS A 223 -16.95 12.68 -8.69
CA LYS A 223 -17.32 11.80 -7.56
C LYS A 223 -18.71 11.17 -7.71
N GLY A 224 -19.47 11.57 -8.75
CA GLY A 224 -20.69 10.91 -9.18
C GLY A 224 -21.86 11.00 -8.22
N LEU A 225 -22.00 12.12 -7.46
CA LEU A 225 -23.17 12.31 -6.60
C LEU A 225 -24.47 12.27 -7.41
N ASP A 226 -24.51 12.80 -8.62
CA ASP A 226 -25.67 12.75 -9.52
C ASP A 226 -26.09 11.31 -9.87
N HIS A 227 -25.12 10.39 -10.04
CA HIS A 227 -25.37 8.96 -10.25
C HIS A 227 -25.90 8.29 -8.98
N PHE A 228 -25.36 8.68 -7.81
CA PHE A 228 -25.92 8.23 -6.53
C PHE A 228 -27.36 8.69 -6.37
N MET A 229 -27.66 9.96 -6.65
CA MET A 229 -29.02 10.52 -6.58
C MET A 229 -29.98 9.83 -7.55
N GLN A 230 -29.54 9.54 -8.77
CA GLN A 230 -30.35 8.79 -9.73
C GLN A 230 -30.69 7.39 -9.22
N MET A 231 -29.71 6.65 -8.76
CA MET A 231 -29.88 5.33 -8.15
C MET A 231 -30.81 5.40 -6.93
N ALA A 232 -30.61 6.40 -6.06
CA ALA A 232 -31.38 6.58 -4.83
C ALA A 232 -32.88 6.84 -5.11
N VAL A 233 -33.19 7.63 -6.13
CA VAL A 233 -34.57 7.87 -6.57
C VAL A 233 -35.20 6.56 -7.04
N GLU A 234 -34.56 5.77 -7.89
CA GLU A 234 -35.08 4.48 -8.34
C GLU A 234 -35.29 3.47 -7.19
N VAL A 235 -34.36 3.46 -6.22
CA VAL A 235 -34.50 2.63 -5.01
C VAL A 235 -35.68 3.09 -4.18
N SER A 236 -35.90 4.40 -4.00
CA SER A 236 -37.01 4.95 -3.20
C SER A 236 -38.40 4.51 -3.70
N GLU A 237 -38.55 4.33 -5.00
CA GLU A 237 -39.81 3.90 -5.63
C GLU A 237 -40.17 2.45 -5.29
N ARG A 238 -39.17 1.61 -5.00
CA ARG A 238 -39.31 0.17 -4.82
C ARG A 238 -39.06 -0.32 -3.40
N PHE A 239 -38.27 0.48 -2.63
CA PHE A 239 -37.95 0.27 -1.22
C PHE A 239 -38.35 1.49 -0.38
N PRO A 240 -39.60 1.58 0.08
CA PRO A 240 -40.08 2.72 0.87
C PRO A 240 -39.27 2.95 2.16
N ASP A 241 -38.68 1.89 2.71
CA ASP A 241 -37.88 1.94 3.94
C ASP A 241 -36.40 2.28 3.72
N ALA A 242 -36.00 2.52 2.47
CA ALA A 242 -34.64 2.99 2.18
C ALA A 242 -34.53 4.49 2.47
N LEU A 243 -33.44 4.86 3.18
CA LEU A 243 -32.99 6.23 3.41
C LEU A 243 -31.57 6.38 2.85
N PHE A 244 -31.17 7.61 2.54
CA PHE A 244 -29.92 7.90 1.89
C PHE A 244 -29.12 8.92 2.70
N LEU A 245 -27.84 8.62 2.93
CA LEU A 245 -26.93 9.50 3.63
C LEU A 245 -25.85 10.00 2.66
N ILE A 246 -25.71 11.31 2.56
CA ILE A 246 -24.64 11.98 1.84
C ILE A 246 -23.67 12.53 2.89
N VAL A 247 -22.40 12.16 2.83
CA VAL A 247 -21.35 12.71 3.69
C VAL A 247 -20.28 13.33 2.81
N GLY A 248 -20.03 14.64 3.02
CA GLY A 248 -18.98 15.34 2.29
C GLY A 248 -19.23 16.83 2.11
N ASN A 249 -18.13 17.53 1.80
CA ASN A 249 -18.14 18.96 1.57
C ASN A 249 -18.30 19.28 0.07
N PRO A 250 -19.36 19.96 -0.34
CA PRO A 250 -19.51 20.44 -1.72
C PRO A 250 -18.43 21.46 -2.06
N THR A 251 -17.50 21.11 -2.93
CA THR A 251 -16.51 22.03 -3.50
C THR A 251 -17.05 22.75 -4.74
N ASP A 252 -18.10 22.20 -5.34
CA ASP A 252 -18.94 22.83 -6.35
C ASP A 252 -20.39 22.89 -5.84
N PRO A 253 -20.80 24.02 -5.21
CA PRO A 253 -22.15 24.19 -4.68
C PRO A 253 -23.24 24.13 -5.76
N ALA A 254 -22.96 24.60 -6.97
CA ALA A 254 -23.95 24.59 -8.07
C ALA A 254 -24.24 23.14 -8.51
N TYR A 255 -23.21 22.32 -8.69
CA TYR A 255 -23.33 20.90 -8.95
C TYR A 255 -24.10 20.16 -7.84
N PHE A 256 -23.77 20.45 -6.59
CA PHE A 256 -24.45 19.84 -5.44
C PHE A 256 -25.94 20.14 -5.42
N GLU A 257 -26.35 21.40 -5.59
CA GLU A 257 -27.74 21.80 -5.66
C GLU A 257 -28.46 21.15 -6.85
N GLN A 258 -27.82 21.08 -8.00
CA GLN A 258 -28.35 20.37 -9.17
C GLN A 258 -28.62 18.89 -8.89
N CYS A 259 -27.73 18.23 -8.14
CA CYS A 259 -27.93 16.83 -7.71
C CYS A 259 -29.17 16.70 -6.81
N LEU A 260 -29.34 17.59 -5.84
CA LEU A 260 -30.47 17.58 -4.92
C LEU A 260 -31.81 17.86 -5.61
N GLU A 261 -31.82 18.64 -6.68
CA GLU A 261 -33.04 18.96 -7.43
C GLU A 261 -33.74 17.71 -7.99
N ARG A 262 -32.98 16.65 -8.29
CA ARG A 262 -33.53 15.34 -8.70
C ARG A 262 -34.44 14.71 -7.65
N ALA A 263 -34.12 14.89 -6.37
CA ALA A 263 -34.96 14.41 -5.28
C ALA A 263 -36.10 15.38 -4.97
N ARG A 264 -35.86 16.70 -5.08
CA ARG A 264 -36.90 17.74 -4.86
C ARG A 264 -38.04 17.61 -5.86
N SER A 265 -37.71 17.47 -7.14
CA SER A 265 -38.73 17.35 -8.21
C SER A 265 -39.61 16.12 -8.09
N ARG A 266 -39.27 15.17 -7.21
CA ARG A 266 -40.04 13.95 -6.93
C ARG A 266 -40.56 13.86 -5.50
N ASP A 267 -40.51 14.93 -4.73
CA ASP A 267 -40.89 15.01 -3.31
C ASP A 267 -40.21 13.95 -2.42
N LEU A 268 -38.94 13.62 -2.73
CA LEU A 268 -38.17 12.61 -2.03
C LEU A 268 -37.13 13.17 -1.05
N MET A 269 -37.07 14.50 -0.85
CA MET A 269 -36.05 15.10 0.05
C MET A 269 -36.13 14.56 1.48
N GLY A 270 -37.27 14.15 1.95
CA GLY A 270 -37.45 13.52 3.26
C GLY A 270 -36.68 12.20 3.44
N LYS A 271 -36.25 11.56 2.33
CA LYS A 271 -35.43 10.34 2.33
C LYS A 271 -33.95 10.61 2.48
N PHE A 272 -33.50 11.83 2.29
CA PHE A 272 -32.08 12.17 2.28
C PHE A 272 -31.65 12.82 3.58
N ARG A 273 -30.42 12.53 3.98
CA ARG A 273 -29.69 13.14 5.08
C ARG A 273 -28.36 13.62 4.55
N TRP A 274 -27.88 14.77 5.01
CA TRP A 274 -26.58 15.30 4.61
C TRP A 274 -25.77 15.72 5.82
N ILE A 275 -24.52 15.24 5.88
CA ILE A 275 -23.49 15.63 6.84
C ILE A 275 -22.34 16.24 6.05
N ARG A 276 -22.07 17.53 6.27
CA ARG A 276 -21.05 18.26 5.52
C ARG A 276 -19.64 17.73 5.79
N PHE A 277 -19.34 17.35 7.03
CA PHE A 277 -18.06 16.86 7.47
C PHE A 277 -18.22 15.99 8.71
N GLU A 278 -17.51 14.89 8.76
CA GLU A 278 -17.40 14.03 9.95
C GLU A 278 -15.96 13.49 10.02
N GLU A 279 -15.28 13.81 11.12
CA GLU A 279 -13.92 13.34 11.36
C GLU A 279 -13.90 11.90 11.88
N ASN A 280 -14.84 11.58 12.76
CA ASN A 280 -14.93 10.25 13.35
C ASN A 280 -15.71 9.28 12.45
N VAL A 281 -14.98 8.55 11.63
CA VAL A 281 -15.55 7.56 10.70
C VAL A 281 -16.26 6.40 11.41
N GLU A 282 -15.93 6.13 12.70
CA GLU A 282 -16.58 5.09 13.50
C GLU A 282 -18.04 5.43 13.83
N THR A 283 -18.43 6.70 13.72
CA THR A 283 -19.81 7.11 13.87
C THR A 283 -20.62 7.00 12.57
N ILE A 284 -19.97 6.95 11.43
CA ILE A 284 -20.59 7.03 10.10
C ILE A 284 -20.73 5.66 9.45
N TYR A 285 -19.62 4.93 9.23
CA TYR A 285 -19.70 3.64 8.54
C TYR A 285 -20.57 2.61 9.27
N PRO A 286 -20.50 2.44 10.60
CA PRO A 286 -21.40 1.54 11.30
C PRO A 286 -22.89 1.89 11.15
N ALA A 287 -23.24 3.16 10.99
CA ALA A 287 -24.62 3.60 10.80
C ALA A 287 -25.24 3.14 9.48
N MET A 288 -24.41 3.00 8.43
CA MET A 288 -24.84 2.57 7.09
C MET A 288 -25.09 1.06 7.01
N ASP A 289 -25.94 0.66 6.10
CA ASP A 289 -26.19 -0.74 5.71
C ASP A 289 -25.47 -1.09 4.41
N ILE A 290 -25.34 -0.13 3.49
CA ILE A 290 -24.64 -0.25 2.21
C ILE A 290 -23.87 1.05 1.97
N THR A 291 -22.64 0.97 1.48
CA THR A 291 -21.88 2.13 1.00
C THR A 291 -21.79 2.10 -0.52
N VAL A 292 -22.10 3.21 -1.18
CA VAL A 292 -22.05 3.35 -2.64
C VAL A 292 -20.98 4.36 -3.03
N ILE A 293 -20.10 3.96 -3.94
CA ILE A 293 -18.96 4.78 -4.38
C ILE A 293 -19.00 4.89 -5.91
N PRO A 294 -19.74 5.86 -6.44
CA PRO A 294 -19.99 6.00 -7.88
C PRO A 294 -18.99 6.94 -8.56
N SER A 295 -17.71 6.96 -8.14
CA SER A 295 -16.68 7.78 -8.75
C SER A 295 -16.55 7.46 -10.25
N ILE A 296 -16.71 8.48 -11.09
CA ILE A 296 -16.70 8.34 -12.56
C ILE A 296 -15.27 8.32 -13.08
N GLU A 297 -14.43 9.21 -12.53
CA GLU A 297 -13.00 9.22 -12.85
C GLU A 297 -12.23 8.19 -12.04
N ALA A 298 -11.08 7.77 -12.59
CA ALA A 298 -10.21 6.80 -11.95
C ALA A 298 -9.70 7.30 -10.59
N GLU A 299 -10.07 6.58 -9.54
CA GLU A 299 -9.53 6.79 -8.20
C GLU A 299 -8.09 6.28 -8.12
N GLY A 300 -7.23 6.99 -7.39
CA GLY A 300 -5.89 6.50 -7.12
C GLY A 300 -5.91 5.16 -6.39
N PHE A 301 -6.75 5.03 -5.37
CA PHE A 301 -6.95 3.76 -4.66
C PHE A 301 -8.44 3.53 -4.28
N GLY A 302 -9.05 4.44 -3.55
CA GLY A 302 -10.42 4.32 -3.04
C GLY A 302 -10.46 4.08 -1.53
N MET A 303 -9.91 5.04 -0.77
CA MET A 303 -9.90 4.97 0.71
C MET A 303 -11.30 4.73 1.30
N THR A 304 -12.32 5.35 0.72
CA THR A 304 -13.72 5.17 1.15
C THR A 304 -14.18 3.71 1.06
N ALA A 305 -13.75 2.99 0.00
CA ALA A 305 -14.06 1.57 -0.15
C ALA A 305 -13.31 0.73 0.90
N LEU A 306 -12.02 1.03 1.12
CA LEU A 306 -11.23 0.38 2.16
C LEU A 306 -11.89 0.55 3.53
N GLU A 307 -12.19 1.78 3.91
CA GLU A 307 -12.83 2.11 5.18
C GLU A 307 -14.18 1.40 5.34
N ALA A 308 -15.08 1.50 4.35
CA ALA A 308 -16.37 0.81 4.41
C ALA A 308 -16.25 -0.71 4.65
N MET A 309 -15.29 -1.35 3.98
CA MET A 309 -15.02 -2.78 4.13
C MET A 309 -14.43 -3.11 5.52
N VAL A 310 -13.57 -2.26 6.07
CA VAL A 310 -13.03 -2.41 7.44
C VAL A 310 -14.17 -2.45 8.46
N PHE A 311 -15.19 -1.61 8.29
CA PHE A 311 -16.39 -1.60 9.14
C PHE A 311 -17.40 -2.69 8.77
N GLY A 312 -17.03 -3.63 7.91
CA GLY A 312 -17.91 -4.74 7.51
C GLY A 312 -19.15 -4.28 6.75
N ARG A 313 -19.05 -3.18 6.00
CA ARG A 313 -20.17 -2.71 5.16
C ARG A 313 -20.08 -3.30 3.77
N PRO A 314 -21.19 -3.79 3.18
CA PRO A 314 -21.27 -4.05 1.76
C PRO A 314 -20.95 -2.79 0.97
N VAL A 315 -20.16 -2.94 -0.10
CA VAL A 315 -19.74 -1.84 -0.96
C VAL A 315 -20.22 -2.08 -2.38
N VAL A 316 -20.96 -1.11 -2.93
CA VAL A 316 -21.31 -1.06 -4.35
C VAL A 316 -20.54 0.10 -4.98
N LEU A 317 -19.82 -0.16 -6.05
CA LEU A 317 -18.90 0.84 -6.59
C LEU A 317 -18.84 0.82 -8.13
N TYR A 318 -18.38 1.90 -8.72
CA TYR A 318 -17.87 1.90 -10.08
C TYR A 318 -16.44 1.35 -10.13
N GLY A 319 -16.15 0.54 -11.14
CA GLY A 319 -14.81 0.00 -11.38
C GLY A 319 -13.88 1.04 -12.02
N ALA A 320 -13.61 2.15 -11.33
CA ALA A 320 -12.79 3.25 -11.80
C ALA A 320 -11.42 3.25 -11.09
N GLY A 321 -10.36 2.93 -11.81
CA GLY A 321 -8.99 2.93 -11.27
C GLY A 321 -8.80 1.96 -10.10
N GLY A 322 -8.24 2.44 -9.00
CA GLY A 322 -7.98 1.65 -7.79
C GLY A 322 -9.22 1.02 -7.15
N LEU A 323 -10.43 1.55 -7.40
CA LEU A 323 -11.66 0.92 -6.94
C LEU A 323 -11.88 -0.46 -7.57
N ALA A 324 -11.53 -0.65 -8.85
CA ALA A 324 -11.57 -1.95 -9.50
C ALA A 324 -10.56 -2.93 -8.88
N GLU A 325 -9.40 -2.42 -8.48
CA GLU A 325 -8.35 -3.23 -7.84
C GLU A 325 -8.77 -3.69 -6.44
N ILE A 326 -9.35 -2.80 -5.63
CA ILE A 326 -9.91 -3.16 -4.32
C ILE A 326 -10.99 -4.23 -4.50
N ALA A 327 -11.95 -4.02 -5.40
CA ALA A 327 -13.03 -4.99 -5.64
C ALA A 327 -12.48 -6.35 -6.09
N GLY A 328 -11.47 -6.37 -6.95
CA GLY A 328 -10.79 -7.59 -7.39
C GLY A 328 -10.05 -8.29 -6.26
N ALA A 329 -9.23 -7.55 -5.49
CA ALA A 329 -8.42 -8.08 -4.40
C ALA A 329 -9.25 -8.63 -3.23
N THR A 330 -10.46 -8.09 -3.03
CA THR A 330 -11.38 -8.50 -1.97
C THR A 330 -12.51 -9.42 -2.46
N GLY A 331 -12.50 -9.86 -3.72
CA GLY A 331 -13.54 -10.73 -4.27
C GLY A 331 -14.92 -10.06 -4.45
N ASN A 332 -14.98 -8.73 -4.48
CA ASN A 332 -16.20 -7.94 -4.57
C ASN A 332 -16.60 -7.53 -6.00
N SER A 333 -16.01 -8.13 -7.03
CA SER A 333 -16.31 -7.80 -8.44
C SER A 333 -17.79 -7.93 -8.81
N ALA A 334 -18.57 -8.77 -8.11
CA ALA A 334 -20.01 -8.91 -8.28
C ALA A 334 -20.79 -7.62 -7.94
N TYR A 335 -20.26 -6.79 -7.06
CA TYR A 335 -20.84 -5.51 -6.63
C TYR A 335 -20.25 -4.30 -7.36
N MET A 336 -19.46 -4.54 -8.39
CA MET A 336 -18.84 -3.51 -9.22
C MET A 336 -19.70 -3.27 -10.49
N ALA A 337 -20.05 -2.01 -10.76
CA ALA A 337 -20.65 -1.57 -12.00
C ALA A 337 -19.62 -0.83 -12.89
N ARG A 338 -19.93 -0.65 -14.16
CA ARG A 338 -19.09 0.18 -15.04
C ARG A 338 -19.28 1.66 -14.71
N PRO A 339 -18.25 2.49 -14.76
CA PRO A 339 -18.42 3.94 -14.66
C PRO A 339 -19.52 4.44 -15.62
N GLY A 340 -20.44 5.24 -15.10
CA GLY A 340 -21.58 5.74 -15.87
C GLY A 340 -22.83 4.81 -15.91
N ASP A 341 -22.72 3.56 -15.48
CA ASP A 341 -23.83 2.60 -15.47
C ASP A 341 -24.67 2.73 -14.19
N THR A 342 -25.55 3.71 -14.15
CA THR A 342 -26.46 3.94 -13.01
C THR A 342 -27.44 2.79 -12.80
N GLY A 343 -27.92 2.16 -13.88
CA GLY A 343 -28.76 0.96 -13.81
C GLY A 343 -28.02 -0.21 -13.16
N GLY A 344 -26.74 -0.35 -13.46
CA GLY A 344 -25.85 -1.31 -12.82
C GLY A 344 -25.65 -1.05 -11.33
N LEU A 345 -25.51 0.22 -10.90
CA LEU A 345 -25.50 0.56 -9.47
C LEU A 345 -26.80 0.19 -8.80
N PHE A 346 -27.92 0.61 -9.40
CA PHE A 346 -29.26 0.28 -8.89
C PHE A 346 -29.43 -1.24 -8.71
N ALA A 347 -29.14 -2.03 -9.73
CA ALA A 347 -29.32 -3.49 -9.68
C ALA A 347 -28.54 -4.14 -8.54
N ARG A 348 -27.33 -3.66 -8.23
CA ARG A 348 -26.49 -4.19 -7.15
C ARG A 348 -26.98 -3.76 -5.78
N VAL A 349 -27.36 -2.50 -5.60
CA VAL A 349 -27.99 -2.02 -4.36
C VAL A 349 -29.30 -2.75 -4.12
N TRP A 350 -30.14 -2.86 -5.16
CA TRP A 350 -31.39 -3.63 -5.13
C TRP A 350 -31.18 -5.07 -4.65
N SER A 351 -30.17 -5.77 -5.21
CA SER A 351 -29.89 -7.17 -4.85
C SER A 351 -29.48 -7.36 -3.39
N LEU A 352 -28.89 -6.34 -2.77
CA LEU A 352 -28.52 -6.34 -1.35
C LEU A 352 -29.71 -5.98 -0.45
N LEU A 353 -30.49 -4.96 -0.81
CA LEU A 353 -31.66 -4.53 -0.04
C LEU A 353 -32.75 -5.61 -0.02
N GLY A 354 -32.91 -6.35 -1.13
CA GLY A 354 -33.93 -7.42 -1.27
C GLY A 354 -33.53 -8.73 -0.60
N ASP A 355 -32.29 -8.88 -0.13
CA ASP A 355 -31.78 -10.10 0.49
C ASP A 355 -30.90 -9.76 1.71
N PRO A 356 -31.49 -9.64 2.91
CA PRO A 356 -30.77 -9.33 4.13
C PRO A 356 -29.67 -10.34 4.47
N ALA A 357 -29.83 -11.62 4.11
CA ALA A 357 -28.80 -12.64 4.35
C ALA A 357 -27.58 -12.41 3.45
N ARG A 358 -27.81 -12.10 2.17
CA ARG A 358 -26.74 -11.70 1.25
C ARG A 358 -26.04 -10.45 1.70
N MET A 359 -26.77 -9.43 2.16
CA MET A 359 -26.20 -8.18 2.66
C MET A 359 -25.29 -8.43 3.87
N ALA A 360 -25.75 -9.23 4.84
CA ALA A 360 -24.96 -9.60 6.01
C ALA A 360 -23.70 -10.41 5.62
N ALA A 361 -23.86 -11.39 4.72
CA ALA A 361 -22.74 -12.19 4.22
C ALA A 361 -21.70 -11.35 3.49
N ALA A 362 -22.12 -10.38 2.65
CA ALA A 362 -21.21 -9.45 1.96
C ALA A 362 -20.43 -8.58 2.95
N GLY A 363 -21.08 -8.08 4.00
CA GLY A 363 -20.40 -7.31 5.05
C GLY A 363 -19.36 -8.12 5.82
N ALA A 364 -19.73 -9.32 6.26
CA ALA A 364 -18.81 -10.23 6.97
C ALA A 364 -17.61 -10.64 6.08
N HIS A 365 -17.87 -10.92 4.79
CA HIS A 365 -16.85 -11.18 3.80
C HIS A 365 -15.87 -10.00 3.67
N ASN A 366 -16.41 -8.78 3.56
CA ASN A 366 -15.60 -7.57 3.40
C ASN A 366 -14.62 -7.36 4.54
N ALA A 367 -15.08 -7.48 5.80
CA ALA A 367 -14.21 -7.32 6.96
C ALA A 367 -13.04 -8.31 6.95
N SER A 368 -13.29 -9.57 6.56
CA SER A 368 -12.25 -10.61 6.46
C SER A 368 -11.34 -10.39 5.24
N ALA A 369 -11.90 -10.11 4.07
CA ALA A 369 -11.16 -9.98 2.83
C ALA A 369 -10.25 -8.74 2.81
N VAL A 370 -10.72 -7.60 3.35
CA VAL A 370 -9.92 -6.38 3.44
C VAL A 370 -8.74 -6.56 4.39
N GLN A 371 -8.92 -7.26 5.50
CA GLN A 371 -7.83 -7.58 6.43
C GLN A 371 -6.79 -8.47 5.76
N ALA A 372 -7.20 -9.47 5.00
CA ALA A 372 -6.29 -10.36 4.29
C ALA A 372 -5.49 -9.66 3.18
N ALA A 373 -6.11 -8.71 2.45
CA ALA A 373 -5.49 -8.04 1.31
C ALA A 373 -4.68 -6.77 1.68
N PHE A 374 -5.16 -6.00 2.66
CA PHE A 374 -4.68 -4.65 2.96
C PHE A 374 -4.41 -4.41 4.45
N GLY A 375 -4.59 -5.41 5.33
CA GLY A 375 -4.36 -5.25 6.77
C GLY A 375 -2.92 -4.86 7.12
N ILE A 376 -2.72 -4.39 8.34
CA ILE A 376 -1.45 -3.80 8.81
C ILE A 376 -0.24 -4.74 8.61
N ASP A 377 -0.39 -6.04 8.81
CA ASP A 377 0.72 -6.99 8.63
C ASP A 377 1.13 -7.12 7.15
N VAL A 378 0.15 -7.05 6.23
CA VAL A 378 0.42 -7.03 4.78
C VAL A 378 1.14 -5.74 4.40
N TYR A 379 0.70 -4.62 4.97
CA TYR A 379 1.33 -3.31 4.74
C TYR A 379 2.77 -3.30 5.25
N ARG A 380 3.03 -3.75 6.48
CA ARG A 380 4.36 -3.86 7.08
C ARG A 380 5.30 -4.72 6.24
N ARG A 381 4.82 -5.84 5.69
CA ARG A 381 5.64 -6.64 4.76
C ARG A 381 6.05 -5.84 3.52
N ARG A 382 5.16 -5.02 2.98
CA ARG A 382 5.48 -4.15 1.82
C ARG A 382 6.47 -3.04 2.18
N ILE A 383 6.35 -2.46 3.38
CA ILE A 383 7.34 -1.49 3.90
C ILE A 383 8.71 -2.14 4.07
N VAL A 384 8.77 -3.35 4.63
CA VAL A 384 10.02 -4.12 4.72
C VAL A 384 10.65 -4.36 3.36
N HIS A 385 9.82 -4.69 2.36
CA HIS A 385 10.28 -4.86 0.99
C HIS A 385 10.83 -3.55 0.40
N LEU A 386 10.15 -2.41 0.62
CA LEU A 386 10.62 -1.07 0.23
C LEU A 386 12.01 -0.78 0.82
N VAL A 387 12.17 -0.98 2.14
CA VAL A 387 13.46 -0.77 2.83
C VAL A 387 14.54 -1.69 2.26
N GLY A 388 14.20 -2.94 1.95
CA GLY A 388 15.09 -3.90 1.31
C GLY A 388 15.56 -3.45 -0.07
N LEU A 389 14.66 -2.90 -0.89
CA LEU A 389 15.01 -2.36 -2.21
C LEU A 389 15.92 -1.13 -2.13
N LEU A 390 15.69 -0.24 -1.17
CA LEU A 390 16.57 0.93 -0.96
C LEU A 390 17.98 0.49 -0.55
N ALA A 391 18.10 -0.48 0.33
CA ALA A 391 19.38 -1.04 0.72
C ALA A 391 20.07 -1.76 -0.46
N GLY A 392 19.32 -2.56 -1.22
CA GLY A 392 19.84 -3.29 -2.38
C GLY A 392 20.35 -2.40 -3.52
N ARG A 393 19.92 -1.15 -3.55
CA ARG A 393 20.37 -0.13 -4.51
C ARG A 393 21.49 0.76 -3.96
N GLY A 394 22.04 0.44 -2.77
CA GLY A 394 23.05 1.26 -2.12
C GLY A 394 22.54 2.61 -1.61
N VAL A 395 21.22 2.82 -1.60
CA VAL A 395 20.59 4.04 -1.08
C VAL A 395 20.71 4.14 0.43
N LEU A 396 20.77 2.97 1.11
CA LEU A 396 21.03 2.90 2.54
C LEU A 396 22.44 2.38 2.80
N PRO A 397 23.19 2.98 3.74
CA PRO A 397 24.50 2.47 4.12
C PRO A 397 24.35 1.07 4.75
N PRO A 398 25.36 0.19 4.59
CA PRO A 398 25.41 -1.06 5.31
C PRO A 398 25.27 -0.82 6.82
N SER A 399 24.47 -1.62 7.49
CA SER A 399 24.26 -1.46 8.93
C SER A 399 24.11 -2.79 9.64
N PRO A 400 24.62 -2.92 10.88
CA PRO A 400 24.41 -4.09 11.70
C PRO A 400 22.99 -4.07 12.29
N VAL A 401 22.27 -5.18 12.14
CA VAL A 401 20.91 -5.36 12.66
C VAL A 401 20.76 -6.70 13.39
N LYS A 402 19.84 -6.77 14.37
CA LYS A 402 19.42 -8.02 15.00
C LYS A 402 17.91 -8.01 15.26
N GLY A 403 17.30 -9.17 15.36
CA GLY A 403 15.97 -9.34 15.92
C GLY A 403 16.04 -9.56 17.44
N THR A 404 15.05 -10.25 17.99
CA THR A 404 15.05 -10.66 19.41
C THR A 404 16.12 -11.73 19.72
N GLY A 405 16.62 -12.45 18.70
CA GLY A 405 17.69 -13.44 18.84
C GLY A 405 19.09 -12.82 18.94
N ASP A 406 20.08 -13.67 19.28
CA ASP A 406 21.47 -13.24 19.51
C ASP A 406 22.27 -12.98 18.21
N THR A 407 21.74 -13.39 17.05
CA THR A 407 22.47 -13.26 15.80
C THR A 407 22.42 -11.83 15.29
N VAL A 408 23.60 -11.22 15.13
CA VAL A 408 23.75 -9.93 14.46
C VAL A 408 24.01 -10.16 12.96
N TYR A 409 23.32 -9.42 12.13
CA TYR A 409 23.44 -9.47 10.67
C TYR A 409 23.95 -8.13 10.16
N ARG A 410 24.79 -8.17 9.14
CA ARG A 410 25.03 -7.01 8.28
C ARG A 410 23.90 -6.92 7.28
N PHE A 411 23.14 -5.84 7.34
CA PHE A 411 22.15 -5.53 6.33
C PHE A 411 22.81 -4.70 5.22
N GLU A 412 22.96 -5.30 4.06
CA GLU A 412 23.51 -4.64 2.87
C GLU A 412 22.93 -5.25 1.60
N ASN A 413 22.72 -4.43 0.58
CA ASN A 413 22.23 -4.87 -0.73
C ASN A 413 20.98 -5.77 -0.66
N GLY A 414 20.07 -5.50 0.29
CA GLY A 414 18.84 -6.30 0.49
C GLY A 414 19.05 -7.68 1.11
N LEU A 415 20.28 -8.00 1.59
CA LEU A 415 20.63 -9.28 2.20
C LEU A 415 20.95 -9.10 3.69
N LEU A 416 20.65 -10.11 4.46
CA LEU A 416 21.10 -10.26 5.85
C LEU A 416 22.27 -11.25 5.91
N ARG A 417 23.48 -10.76 6.09
CA ARG A 417 24.68 -11.57 6.23
C ARG A 417 25.02 -11.75 7.71
N PRO A 418 24.87 -12.95 8.29
CA PRO A 418 25.13 -13.14 9.71
C PRO A 418 26.62 -12.98 10.03
N TYR A 419 26.94 -12.27 11.11
CA TYR A 419 28.28 -12.27 11.68
C TYR A 419 28.48 -13.56 12.48
N ARG A 420 29.60 -14.25 12.21
CA ARG A 420 29.96 -15.48 12.91
C ARG A 420 30.49 -15.25 14.32
N THR A 421 31.10 -14.09 14.53
CA THR A 421 31.68 -13.68 15.82
C THR A 421 31.56 -12.16 16.01
N GLY A 422 31.64 -11.70 17.27
CA GLY A 422 31.71 -10.28 17.56
C GLY A 422 32.98 -9.60 17.02
N GLU A 423 34.09 -10.36 16.92
CA GLU A 423 35.32 -9.89 16.30
C GLU A 423 35.12 -9.61 14.80
N ALA A 424 34.30 -10.41 14.11
CA ALA A 424 33.96 -10.17 12.72
C ALA A 424 33.14 -8.88 12.53
N LEU A 425 32.25 -8.56 13.48
CA LEU A 425 31.51 -7.29 13.51
C LEU A 425 32.46 -6.10 13.66
N GLN A 426 33.42 -6.20 14.62
CA GLN A 426 34.40 -5.14 14.85
C GLN A 426 35.39 -4.98 13.69
N ALA A 427 35.84 -6.08 13.09
CA ALA A 427 36.72 -6.06 11.91
C ALA A 427 36.01 -5.42 10.70
N ASP A 428 34.70 -5.47 10.64
CA ASP A 428 33.87 -4.82 9.62
C ASP A 428 33.57 -3.34 9.93
N GLY A 429 34.16 -2.80 11.00
CA GLY A 429 34.08 -1.39 11.39
C GLY A 429 32.86 -1.03 12.24
N PHE A 430 32.12 -2.00 12.76
CA PHE A 430 30.93 -1.75 13.59
C PHE A 430 31.18 -2.13 15.07
N SER A 431 30.55 -1.38 15.97
CA SER A 431 30.46 -1.74 17.39
C SER A 431 29.08 -2.34 17.73
N TYR A 432 28.98 -3.01 18.88
CA TYR A 432 27.69 -3.53 19.38
C TYR A 432 26.69 -2.42 19.65
N GLU A 433 27.12 -1.23 19.97
CA GLU A 433 26.26 -0.06 20.20
C GLU A 433 25.58 0.42 18.91
N GLN A 434 26.15 0.10 17.76
CA GLN A 434 25.61 0.42 16.43
C GLN A 434 24.63 -0.65 15.94
N VAL A 435 24.51 -1.79 16.61
CA VAL A 435 23.56 -2.85 16.24
C VAL A 435 22.14 -2.36 16.50
N ARG A 436 21.34 -2.31 15.44
CA ARG A 436 19.93 -1.92 15.53
C ARG A 436 19.04 -3.11 15.79
N GLU A 437 18.10 -2.96 16.70
CA GLU A 437 17.02 -3.91 16.84
C GLU A 437 15.97 -3.65 15.76
N VAL A 438 15.60 -4.71 15.05
CA VAL A 438 14.56 -4.69 14.00
C VAL A 438 13.57 -5.80 14.30
N SER A 439 12.40 -5.74 13.68
CA SER A 439 11.40 -6.79 13.89
C SER A 439 11.89 -8.15 13.40
N ASP A 440 11.54 -9.23 14.11
CA ASP A 440 11.84 -10.60 13.68
C ASP A 440 11.20 -10.92 12.33
N LEU A 441 10.10 -10.25 11.98
CA LEU A 441 9.48 -10.33 10.68
C LEU A 441 10.44 -9.85 9.58
N LEU A 442 11.17 -8.74 9.78
CA LEU A 442 12.20 -8.26 8.86
C LEU A 442 13.32 -9.31 8.71
N ILE A 443 13.78 -9.85 9.85
CA ILE A 443 14.81 -10.89 9.85
C ILE A 443 14.36 -12.15 9.09
N ALA A 444 13.09 -12.54 9.23
CA ALA A 444 12.53 -13.71 8.56
C ALA A 444 12.33 -13.51 7.06
N MET A 445 11.97 -12.31 6.64
CA MET A 445 11.58 -12.01 5.26
C MET A 445 12.76 -11.71 4.34
N LEU A 446 13.84 -11.15 4.85
CA LEU A 446 14.99 -10.82 4.02
C LEU A 446 15.83 -12.07 3.71
N PRO A 447 16.30 -12.20 2.46
CA PRO A 447 17.17 -13.30 2.08
C PRO A 447 18.48 -13.26 2.87
N LYS A 448 18.99 -14.47 3.19
CA LYS A 448 20.25 -14.63 3.93
C LYS A 448 21.42 -14.73 2.94
N GLY A 449 22.42 -13.88 3.15
CA GLY A 449 23.68 -13.95 2.41
C GLY A 449 24.75 -14.78 3.13
N GLU A 450 25.91 -14.92 2.49
CA GLU A 450 27.06 -15.63 3.07
C GLU A 450 27.50 -15.02 4.41
N PRO A 451 27.75 -15.84 5.43
CA PRO A 451 28.21 -15.35 6.73
C PRO A 451 29.53 -14.59 6.67
N ILE A 452 29.67 -13.56 7.51
CA ILE A 452 30.86 -12.73 7.63
C ILE A 452 31.76 -13.27 8.76
N GLY A 453 33.06 -13.38 8.47
CA GLY A 453 34.08 -13.87 9.40
C GLY A 453 34.38 -15.37 9.31
N SER A 454 35.53 -15.76 9.85
CA SER A 454 35.95 -17.16 9.95
C SER A 454 35.21 -17.89 11.07
N LEU A 455 35.02 -19.20 10.94
CA LEU A 455 34.54 -20.00 12.05
C LEU A 455 35.52 -19.90 13.24
N PRO A 456 35.03 -19.73 14.47
CA PRO A 456 35.90 -19.79 15.64
C PRO A 456 36.60 -21.16 15.66
N PRO A 457 37.89 -21.22 16.02
CA PRO A 457 38.58 -22.49 16.11
C PRO A 457 37.81 -23.42 17.07
N PRO A 458 37.70 -24.70 16.75
CA PRO A 458 36.97 -25.64 17.60
C PRO A 458 37.53 -25.54 19.03
N LYS A 459 36.65 -25.29 20.00
CA LYS A 459 37.04 -25.25 21.43
C LYS A 459 37.77 -26.55 21.70
N ARG A 460 39.10 -26.49 21.91
CA ARG A 460 39.89 -27.63 22.39
C ARG A 460 39.27 -28.05 23.70
N GLY A 461 38.56 -29.19 23.67
CA GLY A 461 37.98 -29.77 24.89
C GLY A 461 39.06 -29.86 25.96
N ARG A 462 38.83 -29.25 27.11
CA ARG A 462 39.62 -29.46 28.31
C ARG A 462 39.67 -30.97 28.52
N ARG A 463 40.76 -31.62 28.07
CA ARG A 463 41.08 -32.96 28.53
C ARG A 463 41.17 -32.90 30.03
N SER A 464 40.16 -33.38 30.72
CA SER A 464 40.25 -33.63 32.15
C SER A 464 41.41 -34.56 32.42
N ARG A 465 42.47 -34.04 33.00
CA ARG A 465 43.52 -34.84 33.63
C ARG A 465 42.92 -35.55 34.83
N THR A 466 42.30 -36.70 34.62
CA THR A 466 42.22 -37.74 35.65
C THR A 466 43.21 -38.82 35.22
N ALA A 467 44.44 -38.55 35.62
CA ALA A 467 45.47 -39.58 35.67
C ALA A 467 45.22 -40.45 36.91
N GLY A 468 45.15 -41.71 36.75
CA GLY A 468 45.27 -42.57 37.92
C GLY A 468 44.85 -44.00 37.71
N ARG A 469 45.80 -44.82 37.40
CA ARG A 469 45.91 -46.23 37.79
C ARG A 469 44.81 -47.20 37.37
N ARG A 470 45.11 -47.99 36.35
CA ARG A 470 45.13 -49.46 36.43
C ARG A 470 45.85 -50.04 35.20
N ARG A 471 47.14 -50.29 35.38
CA ARG A 471 47.90 -51.29 34.59
C ARG A 471 47.52 -52.67 35.15
N VAL A 472 47.58 -53.63 34.24
CA VAL A 472 47.94 -55.04 34.39
C VAL A 472 46.85 -56.04 34.07
N LEU A 473 47.28 -56.93 33.13
CA LEU A 473 46.73 -58.24 32.73
C LEU A 473 45.52 -58.20 31.77
N ALA A 474 45.64 -58.66 30.53
CA ALA A 474 46.10 -59.97 30.08
C ALA A 474 46.40 -59.95 28.58
N ARG A 475 47.63 -60.33 28.31
CA ARG A 475 48.09 -60.90 27.06
C ARG A 475 47.51 -62.32 26.91
N ALA A 476 47.18 -62.68 25.70
CA ALA A 476 47.15 -64.03 25.13
C ALA A 476 45.79 -64.56 24.66
N ARG A 477 45.67 -64.63 23.40
CA ARG A 477 45.45 -65.79 22.54
C ARG A 477 45.00 -65.31 21.18
N ARG A 478 45.87 -65.19 20.27
CA ARG A 478 46.37 -66.04 19.17
C ARG A 478 45.34 -66.96 18.55
N LYS A 479 45.11 -66.66 17.29
CA LYS A 479 45.21 -67.54 16.10
C LYS A 479 43.97 -68.32 15.63
N ARG A 480 43.82 -68.19 14.33
CA ARG A 480 43.18 -69.07 13.32
C ARG A 480 41.68 -68.77 13.12
N GLY A 481 41.20 -68.63 11.91
CA GLY A 481 41.59 -69.15 10.67
C GLY A 481 40.86 -68.54 9.46
N ARG A 482 41.62 -68.60 8.44
CA ARG A 482 41.25 -68.37 7.05
C ARG A 482 39.99 -69.16 6.66
N ARG A 483 39.14 -68.56 5.81
CA ARG A 483 38.84 -69.13 4.47
C ARG A 483 37.85 -68.25 3.72
N ARG A 484 38.28 -67.82 2.56
CA ARG A 484 37.49 -67.47 1.35
C ARG A 484 37.16 -68.79 0.60
N PRO A 485 36.49 -68.76 -0.53
CA PRO A 485 35.37 -67.97 -1.11
C PRO A 485 34.26 -68.91 -1.66
N ILE A 486 33.28 -68.40 -2.40
CA ILE A 486 32.64 -68.93 -3.61
C ILE A 486 31.36 -68.14 -3.86
N ARG A 487 31.29 -67.29 -4.89
CA ARG A 487 30.79 -67.45 -6.25
C ARG A 487 29.39 -68.04 -6.38
N GLY A 488 28.55 -67.28 -7.08
CA GLY A 488 27.53 -67.77 -7.95
C GLY A 488 26.35 -66.80 -8.11
N ILE A 489 26.31 -66.05 -9.22
CA ILE A 489 25.50 -66.28 -10.42
C ILE A 489 23.98 -66.20 -10.10
N ALA A 490 23.13 -65.49 -10.76
CA ALA A 490 22.95 -64.92 -12.08
C ALA A 490 21.61 -64.18 -12.12
N ALA A 491 21.55 -63.06 -12.81
CA ALA A 491 20.73 -62.85 -14.00
C ALA A 491 19.20 -62.92 -13.87
N GLY A 492 18.60 -61.86 -14.23
CA GLY A 492 17.18 -61.78 -14.57
C GLY A 492 16.83 -60.44 -15.23
N ARG A 493 17.20 -60.26 -16.48
CA ARG A 493 16.69 -59.25 -17.42
C ARG A 493 15.22 -59.48 -17.71
N ARG A 494 14.46 -58.41 -17.84
CA ARG A 494 13.42 -58.17 -18.88
C ARG A 494 12.98 -56.72 -18.75
N ARG A 495 13.39 -55.82 -19.66
CA ARG A 495 12.84 -55.42 -20.98
C ARG A 495 11.35 -55.11 -20.87
N ALA A 496 11.04 -53.84 -20.90
CA ALA A 496 10.63 -53.03 -22.06
C ALA A 496 9.18 -53.26 -22.52
N ARG A 497 8.45 -52.17 -22.53
CA ARG A 497 7.66 -51.86 -23.74
C ARG A 497 7.25 -50.34 -23.71
N ARG A 498 7.79 -49.65 -24.68
CA ARG A 498 7.24 -48.41 -25.26
C ARG A 498 5.92 -48.75 -25.95
N ILE A 499 4.90 -47.94 -25.79
CA ILE A 499 3.89 -47.74 -26.82
C ILE A 499 3.69 -46.22 -26.93
N GLY A 500 4.05 -45.73 -28.08
CA GLY A 500 3.70 -44.43 -28.57
C GLY A 500 2.44 -44.50 -29.45
N ALA A 501 1.71 -43.46 -29.50
CA ALA A 501 0.79 -43.09 -30.56
C ALA A 501 0.55 -41.58 -30.40
N ARG A 502 1.12 -40.75 -31.22
CA ARG A 502 0.72 -40.23 -32.55
C ARG A 502 -0.58 -39.44 -32.50
N HIS A 503 -0.38 -38.11 -32.68
CA HIS A 503 -1.06 -37.19 -33.58
C HIS A 503 -2.57 -37.31 -33.81
N ARG A 504 -3.26 -36.18 -33.58
CA ARG A 504 -4.12 -35.56 -34.58
C ARG A 504 -4.45 -34.12 -34.23
N ARG A 505 -4.00 -33.17 -35.06
CA ARG A 505 -4.59 -31.86 -35.27
C ARG A 505 -5.84 -32.04 -36.14
N PRO A 506 -6.84 -31.19 -36.04
CA PRO A 506 -7.64 -30.81 -37.19
C PRO A 506 -7.46 -29.33 -37.59
N ARG A 507 -7.58 -29.20 -38.87
CA ARG A 507 -7.38 -28.05 -39.74
C ARG A 507 -8.51 -27.03 -39.62
N HIS A 508 -8.14 -25.74 -39.84
CA HIS A 508 -9.04 -24.68 -40.26
C HIS A 508 -9.86 -25.04 -41.51
N PRO A 509 -11.01 -24.38 -41.73
CA PRO A 509 -11.33 -23.92 -43.07
C PRO A 509 -11.37 -22.40 -43.18
N ARG A 510 -10.88 -21.95 -44.30
CA ARG A 510 -10.88 -20.59 -44.85
C ARG A 510 -12.20 -20.29 -45.57
N ARG A 511 -12.49 -18.98 -45.62
CA ARG A 511 -13.13 -18.19 -46.68
C ARG A 511 -14.65 -18.08 -46.74
N GLY A 512 -15.07 -16.82 -46.78
CA GLY A 512 -16.32 -16.33 -47.32
C GLY A 512 -16.38 -14.79 -47.32
N ARG A 513 -15.76 -14.16 -48.34
CA ARG A 513 -16.06 -12.77 -48.74
C ARG A 513 -17.46 -12.68 -49.33
N LYS A 514 -18.20 -11.62 -49.02
CA LYS A 514 -19.15 -10.86 -49.94
C LYS A 514 -19.64 -9.66 -49.13
N THR A 515 -19.23 -8.48 -49.43
CA THR A 515 -19.64 -7.34 -50.26
C THR A 515 -21.14 -6.98 -50.26
N LYS A 516 -21.36 -5.62 -50.00
CA LYS A 516 -22.46 -4.73 -50.42
C LYS A 516 -23.73 -4.85 -49.57
N ARG A 517 -24.11 -3.80 -48.91
CA ARG A 517 -24.44 -2.39 -49.23
C ARG A 517 -24.24 -1.48 -48.02
#